data_c12f3568af1f65fc0850a1f21921115b
#
_entry.id   c12f3568af1f65fc0850a1f21921115b
#
_cell.length_a   1.000
_cell.length_b   1.000
_cell.length_c   1.000
_cell.angle_alpha   90.00
_cell.angle_beta   90.00
_cell.angle_gamma   90.00
#
_symmetry.space_group_name_H-M   'P 1'
#
loop_
_entity.id
_entity.type
_entity.pdbx_description
1 polymer ?
#
loop_
_entity_poly.entity_id
_entity_poly.type
_entity_poly.pdbx_seq_one_letter_code
_entity_poly.pdbx_strand_id
1 'polypeptide(L)'
;MNHTKMHTAVTNPIALGVIGLQKGDVYASDFQVTAIPEYKTEIRVQITKENFNRTTFDTYLKAAKGNEHKINYVDSLEAKPQFVILELLDRVALMAEIEEAHNTKTLRYIKSQKETGIVTSVSLAISQELIQELDNADVVFLKNSAYKQYQLSLVKEGETYKTIDFAKTSIFGYTLSYFCWRENDKRQITLADIIDEKSSCSKNTYRDAEKALENMNYFKL
;
A
#
# COMPACT_ATOMS: atom_id res chain seq x y z
N MET A 1 -9.47 -17.65 -5.56
CA MET A 1 -9.12 -16.36 -4.97
C MET A 1 -7.79 -16.52 -4.24
N ASN A 2 -6.73 -15.85 -4.69
CA ASN A 2 -5.45 -15.85 -3.98
C ASN A 2 -5.64 -15.03 -2.70
N HIS A 3 -5.66 -15.69 -1.55
CA HIS A 3 -5.70 -15.00 -0.26
C HIS A 3 -4.32 -14.33 -0.04
N THR A 4 -4.21 -13.06 -0.40
CA THR A 4 -3.06 -12.24 -0.05
C THR A 4 -3.00 -12.15 1.47
N LYS A 5 -1.82 -12.33 2.04
CA LYS A 5 -1.64 -12.32 3.50
C LYS A 5 -1.87 -10.89 4.02
N MET A 6 -2.87 -10.70 4.87
CA MET A 6 -3.10 -9.45 5.58
C MET A 6 -2.22 -9.41 6.83
N HIS A 7 -1.44 -8.34 6.96
CA HIS A 7 -0.66 -8.03 8.16
C HIS A 7 -1.43 -7.11 9.09
N THR A 8 -1.18 -7.20 10.39
CA THR A 8 -1.83 -6.34 11.40
C THR A 8 -1.03 -5.05 11.60
N ALA A 9 -1.68 -3.89 11.56
CA ALA A 9 -1.05 -2.58 11.77
C ALA A 9 -0.97 -2.25 13.28
N VAL A 10 0.02 -2.75 14.00
CA VAL A 10 0.05 -2.67 15.49
C VAL A 10 0.81 -1.46 16.02
N THR A 11 1.87 -1.00 15.40
CA THR A 11 2.85 -0.11 16.06
C THR A 11 3.33 1.08 15.23
N ASN A 12 3.23 1.03 13.92
CA ASN A 12 3.74 2.09 13.03
C ASN A 12 2.61 2.77 12.27
N PRO A 13 2.74 4.06 11.94
CA PRO A 13 1.78 4.73 11.06
C PRO A 13 1.89 4.14 9.66
N ILE A 14 1.08 3.11 9.41
CA ILE A 14 0.94 2.51 8.08
C ILE A 14 0.00 3.39 7.26
N ALA A 15 0.35 3.63 6.01
CA ALA A 15 -0.53 4.26 5.04
C ALA A 15 -0.38 3.58 3.67
N LEU A 16 -1.40 3.70 2.84
CA LEU A 16 -1.37 3.20 1.47
C LEU A 16 -0.25 3.90 0.68
N GLY A 17 0.60 3.15 -0.01
CA GLY A 17 1.69 3.71 -0.82
C GLY A 17 3.01 3.99 -0.07
N VAL A 18 3.09 3.79 1.25
CA VAL A 18 4.36 3.91 1.98
C VAL A 18 5.27 2.73 1.69
N ILE A 19 6.58 2.97 1.78
CA ILE A 19 7.62 1.97 1.49
C ILE A 19 8.38 1.66 2.78
N GLY A 20 8.78 0.40 2.95
CA GLY A 20 9.52 0.00 4.13
C GLY A 20 10.15 -1.38 4.01
N LEU A 21 10.70 -1.83 5.12
CA LEU A 21 11.35 -3.11 5.28
C LEU A 21 10.56 -3.97 6.27
N GLN A 22 10.39 -5.24 5.94
CA GLN A 22 9.86 -6.20 6.88
C GLN A 22 11.01 -6.63 7.80
N LYS A 23 10.89 -6.34 9.09
CA LYS A 23 11.86 -6.74 10.13
C LYS A 23 11.20 -7.76 11.05
N GLY A 24 12.00 -8.70 11.53
CA GLY A 24 11.55 -9.67 12.53
C GLY A 24 11.67 -11.13 12.08
N ASP A 25 11.55 -12.02 13.03
CA ASP A 25 11.55 -13.47 12.83
C ASP A 25 10.17 -13.95 12.35
N VAL A 26 10.11 -15.25 11.99
CA VAL A 26 8.93 -15.95 11.48
C VAL A 26 7.67 -15.77 12.36
N TYR A 27 7.85 -15.43 13.64
CA TYR A 27 6.78 -15.30 14.64
C TYR A 27 6.31 -13.86 14.91
N ALA A 28 7.09 -12.84 14.57
CA ALA A 28 6.76 -11.43 14.78
C ALA A 28 7.38 -10.57 13.68
N SER A 29 6.73 -10.52 12.51
CA SER A 29 7.17 -9.62 11.43
C SER A 29 6.55 -8.25 11.66
N ASP A 30 7.38 -7.24 11.88
CA ASP A 30 6.98 -5.84 11.94
C ASP A 30 7.45 -5.12 10.67
N PHE A 31 6.53 -4.42 10.01
CA PHE A 31 6.87 -3.61 8.85
C PHE A 31 7.26 -2.21 9.30
N GLN A 32 8.50 -1.85 9.08
CA GLN A 32 9.01 -0.53 9.39
C GLN A 32 8.95 0.37 8.17
N VAL A 33 8.10 1.39 8.21
CA VAL A 33 8.08 2.45 7.18
C VAL A 33 9.41 3.20 7.19
N THR A 34 10.08 3.23 6.04
CA THR A 34 11.40 3.86 5.89
C THR A 34 11.41 4.95 4.82
N ALA A 35 10.43 4.95 3.92
CA ALA A 35 10.32 5.98 2.90
C ALA A 35 8.84 6.30 2.60
N ILE A 36 8.60 7.57 2.33
CA ILE A 36 7.30 8.11 1.93
C ILE A 36 7.51 8.79 0.58
N PRO A 37 7.21 8.11 -0.55
CA PRO A 37 7.29 8.71 -1.87
C PRO A 37 6.38 9.92 -2.01
N GLU A 38 6.71 10.83 -2.90
CA GLU A 38 5.83 11.93 -3.28
C GLU A 38 5.08 11.52 -4.56
N TYR A 39 3.75 11.45 -4.51
CA TYR A 39 2.89 11.17 -5.68
C TYR A 39 2.30 12.47 -6.20
N LYS A 40 2.85 13.02 -7.28
CA LYS A 40 2.33 14.23 -7.95
C LYS A 40 1.20 13.90 -8.89
N THR A 41 1.29 12.74 -9.54
CA THR A 41 0.17 12.17 -10.30
C THR A 41 -0.74 11.40 -9.35
N GLU A 42 -2.02 11.54 -9.54
CA GLU A 42 -3.04 10.84 -8.76
C GLU A 42 -3.02 9.34 -9.07
N ILE A 43 -2.85 8.50 -8.05
CA ILE A 43 -2.85 7.04 -8.21
C ILE A 43 -4.24 6.50 -7.92
N ARG A 44 -4.85 5.83 -8.89
CA ARG A 44 -6.20 5.27 -8.75
C ARG A 44 -6.26 4.19 -7.66
N VAL A 45 -7.30 4.30 -6.83
CA VAL A 45 -7.56 3.37 -5.72
C VAL A 45 -8.86 2.63 -5.98
N GLN A 46 -8.82 1.31 -5.84
CA GLN A 46 -10.00 0.47 -5.78
C GLN A 46 -10.52 0.39 -4.35
N ILE A 47 -11.85 0.41 -4.20
CA ILE A 47 -12.53 0.30 -2.92
C ILE A 47 -13.33 -1.00 -2.90
N THR A 48 -13.18 -1.78 -1.85
CA THR A 48 -14.00 -2.96 -1.57
C THR A 48 -14.55 -2.85 -0.15
N LYS A 49 -15.83 -3.12 0.02
CA LYS A 49 -16.48 -3.19 1.34
C LYS A 49 -16.61 -4.62 1.78
N GLU A 50 -16.24 -4.87 3.01
CA GLU A 50 -16.32 -6.20 3.63
C GLU A 50 -17.02 -6.11 4.99
N ASN A 51 -17.75 -7.16 5.35
CA ASN A 51 -18.31 -7.27 6.67
C ASN A 51 -17.26 -7.79 7.66
N PHE A 52 -17.24 -7.22 8.86
CA PHE A 52 -16.45 -7.81 9.93
C PHE A 52 -16.88 -9.25 10.21
N ASN A 53 -15.90 -10.08 10.42
CA ASN A 53 -16.03 -11.41 11.00
C ASN A 53 -15.14 -11.48 12.26
N ARG A 54 -15.19 -12.56 12.99
CA ARG A 54 -14.40 -12.72 14.22
C ARG A 54 -12.91 -12.46 14.01
N THR A 55 -12.33 -13.00 12.94
CA THR A 55 -10.89 -12.86 12.65
C THR A 55 -10.52 -11.42 12.34
N THR A 56 -11.29 -10.75 11.48
CA THR A 56 -11.02 -9.34 11.11
C THR A 56 -11.27 -8.41 12.28
N PHE A 57 -12.27 -8.71 13.13
CA PHE A 57 -12.54 -7.93 14.34
C PHE A 57 -11.45 -8.09 15.39
N ASP A 58 -10.93 -9.31 15.61
CA ASP A 58 -9.78 -9.54 16.51
C ASP A 58 -8.53 -8.80 16.01
N THR A 59 -8.33 -8.74 14.68
CA THR A 59 -7.23 -7.97 14.08
C THR A 59 -7.42 -6.47 14.32
N TYR A 60 -8.65 -5.96 14.14
CA TYR A 60 -9.00 -4.58 14.45
C TYR A 60 -8.73 -4.23 15.91
N LEU A 61 -9.15 -5.08 16.86
CA LEU A 61 -8.92 -4.85 18.29
C LEU A 61 -7.44 -4.78 18.66
N LYS A 62 -6.59 -5.59 18.00
CA LYS A 62 -5.13 -5.56 18.20
C LYS A 62 -4.50 -4.25 17.72
N ALA A 63 -4.99 -3.72 16.60
CA ALA A 63 -4.50 -2.49 15.99
C ALA A 63 -5.09 -1.21 16.65
N ALA A 64 -6.31 -1.29 17.16
CA ALA A 64 -7.10 -0.13 17.61
C ALA A 64 -6.70 0.40 19.00
N LYS A 65 -5.56 0.02 19.57
CA LYS A 65 -5.10 0.51 20.88
C LYS A 65 -5.01 2.05 20.88
N GLY A 66 -6.07 2.70 21.33
CA GLY A 66 -6.14 4.15 21.51
C GLY A 66 -6.96 4.93 20.47
N ASN A 67 -7.63 4.28 19.53
CA ASN A 67 -8.46 4.95 18.52
C ASN A 67 -9.90 5.18 18.98
N GLU A 68 -10.47 6.36 18.62
CA GLU A 68 -11.79 6.82 19.04
C GLU A 68 -12.97 6.05 18.37
N HIS A 69 -12.75 5.39 17.24
CA HIS A 69 -13.80 4.68 16.53
C HIS A 69 -14.01 3.28 17.09
N LYS A 70 -14.98 3.13 17.97
CA LYS A 70 -15.38 1.82 18.51
C LYS A 70 -16.35 1.14 17.54
N ILE A 71 -15.89 0.07 16.92
CA ILE A 71 -16.76 -0.84 16.15
C ILE A 71 -17.42 -1.80 17.13
N ASN A 72 -18.75 -1.84 17.14
CA ASN A 72 -19.49 -2.81 17.93
C ASN A 72 -19.77 -4.04 17.06
N TYR A 73 -19.10 -5.14 17.36
CA TYR A 73 -19.25 -6.41 16.66
C TYR A 73 -19.61 -7.52 17.63
N VAL A 74 -20.63 -8.29 17.25
CA VAL A 74 -21.02 -9.57 17.91
C VAL A 74 -21.35 -10.55 16.79
N ASP A 75 -20.93 -11.81 16.92
CA ASP A 75 -21.16 -12.82 15.91
C ASP A 75 -22.63 -13.06 15.56
N SER A 76 -23.53 -12.82 16.49
CA SER A 76 -24.99 -12.98 16.35
C SER A 76 -25.71 -11.81 15.67
N LEU A 77 -25.03 -10.72 15.31
CA LEU A 77 -25.66 -9.60 14.60
C LEU A 77 -26.09 -10.04 13.19
N GLU A 78 -27.36 -9.78 12.85
CA GLU A 78 -27.88 -9.97 11.50
C GLU A 78 -27.21 -9.03 10.50
N ALA A 79 -27.09 -7.74 10.85
CA ALA A 79 -26.37 -6.73 10.10
C ALA A 79 -24.98 -6.49 10.74
N LYS A 80 -23.96 -7.06 10.16
CA LYS A 80 -22.58 -6.89 10.65
C LYS A 80 -22.02 -5.52 10.24
N PRO A 81 -21.23 -4.88 11.10
CA PRO A 81 -20.53 -3.66 10.73
C PRO A 81 -19.57 -3.92 9.56
N GLN A 82 -19.36 -2.91 8.74
CA GLN A 82 -18.49 -2.97 7.58
C GLN A 82 -17.16 -2.27 7.82
N PHE A 83 -16.16 -2.69 7.07
CA PHE A 83 -14.89 -2.00 6.90
C PHE A 83 -14.58 -1.86 5.41
N VAL A 84 -13.62 -1.02 5.09
CA VAL A 84 -13.23 -0.73 3.72
C VAL A 84 -11.82 -1.24 3.47
N ILE A 85 -11.63 -1.91 2.34
CA ILE A 85 -10.31 -2.25 1.80
C ILE A 85 -10.03 -1.27 0.66
N LEU A 86 -8.90 -0.59 0.74
CA LEU A 86 -8.36 0.26 -0.31
C LEU A 86 -7.19 -0.44 -0.96
N GLU A 87 -7.15 -0.48 -2.28
CA GLU A 87 -6.06 -1.11 -3.04
C GLU A 87 -5.57 -0.18 -4.15
N LEU A 88 -4.25 -0.04 -4.30
CA LEU A 88 -3.64 0.69 -5.43
C LEU A 88 -3.87 -0.09 -6.71
N LEU A 89 -4.68 0.46 -7.60
CA LEU A 89 -5.08 -0.20 -8.84
C LEU A 89 -4.05 0.01 -9.95
N ASP A 90 -3.53 1.23 -10.10
CA ASP A 90 -2.63 1.60 -11.19
C ASP A 90 -1.17 1.43 -10.79
N ARG A 91 -0.67 0.19 -10.93
CA ARG A 91 0.73 -0.14 -10.62
C ARG A 91 1.71 0.50 -11.61
N VAL A 92 1.29 0.78 -12.83
CA VAL A 92 2.13 1.43 -13.84
C VAL A 92 2.36 2.89 -13.50
N ALA A 93 1.31 3.64 -13.17
CA ALA A 93 1.42 5.01 -12.69
C ALA A 93 2.24 5.08 -11.39
N LEU A 94 2.04 4.13 -10.48
CA LEU A 94 2.80 4.03 -9.24
C LEU A 94 4.31 3.87 -9.48
N MET A 95 4.70 2.96 -10.38
CA MET A 95 6.11 2.77 -10.75
C MET A 95 6.70 4.02 -11.41
N ALA A 96 5.97 4.63 -12.34
CA ALA A 96 6.39 5.85 -12.99
C ALA A 96 6.64 6.99 -11.98
N GLU A 97 5.73 7.18 -11.03
CA GLU A 97 5.90 8.19 -9.97
C GLU A 97 7.11 7.93 -9.07
N ILE A 98 7.37 6.66 -8.71
CA ILE A 98 8.56 6.31 -7.90
C ILE A 98 9.86 6.60 -8.66
N GLU A 99 9.88 6.47 -9.99
CA GLU A 99 11.05 6.74 -10.83
C GLU A 99 11.23 8.23 -11.19
N GLU A 100 10.25 9.09 -10.89
CA GLU A 100 10.33 10.52 -11.16
C GLU A 100 11.45 11.23 -10.38
N ALA A 101 11.92 12.36 -10.93
CA ALA A 101 13.06 13.12 -10.40
C ALA A 101 12.88 13.56 -8.94
N HIS A 102 11.66 13.90 -8.52
CA HIS A 102 11.36 14.29 -7.14
C HIS A 102 11.49 13.12 -6.14
N ASN A 103 11.41 11.88 -6.60
CA ASN A 103 11.60 10.66 -5.80
C ASN A 103 13.01 10.06 -5.90
N THR A 104 13.98 10.71 -6.53
CA THR A 104 15.35 10.19 -6.74
C THR A 104 16.00 9.66 -5.44
N LYS A 105 15.80 10.35 -4.30
CA LYS A 105 16.34 9.91 -3.01
C LYS A 105 15.68 8.63 -2.52
N THR A 106 14.36 8.52 -2.66
CA THR A 106 13.59 7.33 -2.35
C THR A 106 14.01 6.18 -3.24
N LEU A 107 14.09 6.40 -4.56
CA LEU A 107 14.50 5.39 -5.52
C LEU A 107 15.92 4.86 -5.23
N ARG A 108 16.87 5.74 -4.91
CA ARG A 108 18.22 5.34 -4.51
C ARG A 108 18.22 4.49 -3.25
N TYR A 109 17.43 4.88 -2.25
CA TYR A 109 17.31 4.14 -1.00
C TYR A 109 16.76 2.73 -1.25
N ILE A 110 15.64 2.58 -1.95
CA ILE A 110 15.03 1.25 -2.18
C ILE A 110 15.92 0.35 -3.04
N LYS A 111 16.73 0.90 -3.96
CA LYS A 111 17.74 0.14 -4.72
C LYS A 111 18.88 -0.39 -3.84
N SER A 112 19.22 0.31 -2.75
CA SER A 112 20.30 -0.11 -1.83
C SER A 112 19.83 -1.09 -0.75
N GLN A 113 18.53 -1.39 -0.69
CA GLN A 113 17.96 -2.29 0.31
C GLN A 113 17.47 -3.58 -0.35
N LYS A 114 17.66 -4.70 0.36
CA LYS A 114 17.09 -5.99 -0.06
C LYS A 114 15.62 -6.05 0.36
N GLU A 115 14.78 -6.61 -0.52
CA GLU A 115 13.39 -6.93 -0.23
C GLU A 115 12.55 -5.78 0.33
N THR A 116 12.72 -4.59 -0.25
CA THR A 116 11.89 -3.44 0.09
C THR A 116 10.45 -3.69 -0.35
N GLY A 117 9.51 -3.52 0.58
CA GLY A 117 8.07 -3.65 0.33
C GLY A 117 7.39 -2.29 0.21
N ILE A 118 6.27 -2.28 -0.50
CA ILE A 118 5.34 -1.16 -0.58
C ILE A 118 3.96 -1.61 -0.10
N VAL A 119 3.27 -0.78 0.67
CA VAL A 119 1.90 -1.04 1.11
C VAL A 119 0.96 -0.77 -0.05
N THR A 120 0.43 -1.82 -0.65
CA THR A 120 -0.47 -1.73 -1.82
C THR A 120 -1.94 -1.85 -1.46
N SER A 121 -2.26 -2.33 -0.27
CA SER A 121 -3.63 -2.35 0.24
C SER A 121 -3.68 -2.09 1.74
N VAL A 122 -4.76 -1.46 2.20
CA VAL A 122 -5.03 -1.21 3.62
C VAL A 122 -6.48 -1.50 3.95
N SER A 123 -6.72 -2.03 5.16
CA SER A 123 -8.06 -2.23 5.71
C SER A 123 -8.36 -1.14 6.73
N LEU A 124 -9.43 -0.40 6.51
CA LEU A 124 -9.84 0.78 7.28
C LEU A 124 -11.13 0.51 8.04
N ALA A 125 -11.11 0.77 9.35
CA ALA A 125 -12.33 0.94 10.13
C ALA A 125 -12.69 2.44 10.13
N ILE A 126 -13.81 2.78 9.51
CA ILE A 126 -14.32 4.16 9.35
C ILE A 126 -15.78 4.22 9.67
N SER A 127 -16.31 5.43 9.86
CA SER A 127 -17.73 5.63 10.15
C SER A 127 -18.62 5.28 8.95
N GLN A 128 -19.90 5.00 9.22
CA GLN A 128 -20.87 4.68 8.17
C GLN A 128 -21.06 5.86 7.20
N GLU A 129 -20.96 7.10 7.69
CA GLU A 129 -21.04 8.30 6.84
C GLU A 129 -19.89 8.36 5.85
N LEU A 130 -18.65 8.00 6.26
CA LEU A 130 -17.51 7.95 5.36
C LEU A 130 -17.63 6.80 4.35
N ILE A 131 -18.24 5.67 4.72
CA ILE A 131 -18.53 4.58 3.76
C ILE A 131 -19.50 5.09 2.70
N GLN A 132 -20.56 5.81 3.08
CA GLN A 132 -21.51 6.38 2.13
C GLN A 132 -20.87 7.42 1.19
N GLU A 133 -19.94 8.22 1.70
CA GLU A 133 -19.17 9.15 0.86
C GLU A 133 -18.31 8.43 -0.17
N LEU A 134 -17.64 7.35 0.24
CA LEU A 134 -16.88 6.52 -0.69
C LEU A 134 -17.76 5.87 -1.77
N ASP A 135 -19.00 5.50 -1.42
CA ASP A 135 -19.98 4.93 -2.36
C ASP A 135 -20.49 5.95 -3.38
N ASN A 136 -20.51 7.22 -3.03
CA ASN A 136 -20.97 8.29 -3.90
C ASN A 136 -19.91 8.74 -4.92
N ALA A 137 -18.66 8.33 -4.75
CA ALA A 137 -17.57 8.70 -5.62
C ALA A 137 -17.57 7.84 -6.90
N ASP A 138 -17.39 8.47 -8.06
CA ASP A 138 -17.19 7.77 -9.34
C ASP A 138 -15.80 7.13 -9.39
N VAL A 139 -14.81 7.82 -8.79
CA VAL A 139 -13.43 7.35 -8.71
C VAL A 139 -12.75 7.93 -7.46
N VAL A 140 -11.80 7.16 -6.91
CA VAL A 140 -11.00 7.58 -5.77
C VAL A 140 -9.52 7.51 -6.14
N PHE A 141 -8.78 8.54 -5.73
CA PHE A 141 -7.35 8.63 -5.95
C PHE A 141 -6.59 8.80 -4.65
N LEU A 142 -5.40 8.19 -4.59
CA LEU A 142 -4.38 8.51 -3.61
C LEU A 142 -3.59 9.72 -4.11
N LYS A 143 -3.40 10.71 -3.25
CA LYS A 143 -2.51 11.85 -3.52
C LYS A 143 -1.82 12.35 -2.27
N ASN A 144 -0.75 13.11 -2.46
CA ASN A 144 -0.09 13.79 -1.35
C ASN A 144 -0.97 14.90 -0.79
N SER A 145 -0.98 14.98 0.53
CA SER A 145 -1.33 16.20 1.26
C SER A 145 -0.03 16.95 1.62
N ALA A 146 -0.15 18.04 2.39
CA ALA A 146 1.02 18.74 2.93
C ALA A 146 1.86 17.80 3.84
N TYR A 147 3.17 18.05 3.94
CA TYR A 147 4.08 17.41 4.90
C TYR A 147 4.26 15.89 4.75
N LYS A 148 4.33 15.36 3.52
CA LYS A 148 4.52 13.92 3.26
C LYS A 148 3.43 13.03 3.89
N GLN A 149 2.24 13.52 3.96
CA GLN A 149 1.07 12.74 4.32
C GLN A 149 0.27 12.42 3.07
N TYR A 150 -0.51 11.36 3.15
CA TYR A 150 -1.40 10.96 2.06
C TYR A 150 -2.85 11.17 2.43
N GLN A 151 -3.64 11.45 1.42
CA GLN A 151 -5.08 11.57 1.51
C GLN A 151 -5.75 10.89 0.32
N LEU A 152 -6.99 10.48 0.51
CA LEU A 152 -7.86 10.07 -0.59
C LEU A 152 -8.56 11.30 -1.15
N SER A 153 -8.60 11.41 -2.46
CA SER A 153 -9.41 12.37 -3.20
C SER A 153 -10.61 11.65 -3.79
N LEU A 154 -11.80 12.02 -3.36
CA LEU A 154 -13.06 11.48 -3.84
C LEU A 154 -13.57 12.37 -4.97
N VAL A 155 -13.70 11.81 -6.16
CA VAL A 155 -14.09 12.52 -7.38
C VAL A 155 -15.47 12.07 -7.81
N LYS A 156 -16.33 13.03 -8.17
CA LYS A 156 -17.64 12.83 -8.77
C LYS A 156 -17.84 13.83 -9.90
N GLU A 157 -18.35 13.35 -11.02
CA GLU A 157 -18.57 14.18 -12.22
C GLU A 157 -17.32 14.97 -12.67
N GLY A 158 -16.12 14.36 -12.44
CA GLY A 158 -14.84 14.95 -12.81
C GLY A 158 -14.26 15.95 -11.81
N GLU A 159 -14.94 16.24 -10.70
CA GLU A 159 -14.47 17.18 -9.69
C GLU A 159 -14.24 16.51 -8.33
N THR A 160 -13.16 16.92 -7.63
CA THR A 160 -12.92 16.48 -6.24
C THR A 160 -13.91 17.15 -5.32
N TYR A 161 -14.85 16.39 -4.76
CA TYR A 161 -15.85 16.93 -3.82
C TYR A 161 -15.48 16.70 -2.35
N LYS A 162 -14.61 15.73 -2.06
CA LYS A 162 -14.18 15.42 -0.69
C LYS A 162 -12.76 14.86 -0.65
N THR A 163 -12.07 15.10 0.46
CA THR A 163 -10.80 14.46 0.78
C THR A 163 -10.87 13.77 2.13
N ILE A 164 -10.23 12.60 2.25
CA ILE A 164 -10.12 11.83 3.49
C ILE A 164 -8.65 11.71 3.85
N ASP A 165 -8.27 12.24 4.99
CA ASP A 165 -6.91 12.15 5.51
C ASP A 165 -6.71 10.80 6.23
N PHE A 166 -5.67 10.06 5.89
CA PHE A 166 -5.36 8.79 6.55
C PHE A 166 -5.06 8.95 8.04
N ALA A 167 -4.55 10.11 8.48
CA ALA A 167 -4.33 10.39 9.90
C ALA A 167 -5.63 10.38 10.73
N LYS A 168 -6.79 10.55 10.09
CA LYS A 168 -8.12 10.53 10.71
C LYS A 168 -8.84 9.19 10.56
N THR A 169 -8.15 8.15 10.09
CA THR A 169 -8.71 6.82 9.87
C THR A 169 -8.02 5.78 10.74
N SER A 170 -8.71 4.67 11.01
CA SER A 170 -8.15 3.56 11.77
C SER A 170 -7.75 2.43 10.81
N ILE A 171 -6.48 2.43 10.39
CA ILE A 171 -5.92 1.32 9.62
C ILE A 171 -5.63 0.17 10.58
N PHE A 172 -6.22 -1.00 10.33
CA PHE A 172 -6.02 -2.17 11.18
C PHE A 172 -5.33 -3.35 10.46
N GLY A 173 -5.32 -3.32 9.12
CA GLY A 173 -4.66 -4.32 8.31
C GLY A 173 -4.03 -3.71 7.06
N TYR A 174 -3.01 -4.37 6.53
CA TYR A 174 -2.35 -3.98 5.29
C TYR A 174 -1.80 -5.20 4.54
N THR A 175 -1.55 -5.03 3.25
CA THR A 175 -0.84 -6.00 2.42
C THR A 175 0.38 -5.36 1.77
N LEU A 176 1.40 -6.17 1.57
CA LEU A 176 2.66 -5.77 0.97
C LEU A 176 2.78 -6.30 -0.45
N SER A 177 3.39 -5.50 -1.30
CA SER A 177 3.93 -5.91 -2.57
C SER A 177 5.42 -5.56 -2.63
N TYR A 178 6.17 -6.23 -3.51
CA TYR A 178 7.61 -6.08 -3.61
C TYR A 178 8.01 -5.65 -5.01
N PHE A 179 9.10 -4.88 -5.09
CA PHE A 179 9.65 -4.40 -6.35
C PHE A 179 10.40 -5.50 -7.07
N CYS A 180 10.23 -5.55 -8.39
CA CYS A 180 11.07 -6.32 -9.29
C CYS A 180 11.91 -5.36 -10.13
N TRP A 181 13.19 -5.65 -10.21
CA TRP A 181 14.19 -4.82 -10.89
C TRP A 181 14.70 -5.49 -12.14
N ARG A 182 15.00 -4.70 -13.16
CA ARG A 182 15.67 -5.16 -14.39
C ARG A 182 16.67 -4.13 -14.90
N GLU A 183 17.57 -4.56 -15.73
CA GLU A 183 18.38 -3.69 -16.57
C GLU A 183 17.56 -3.19 -17.77
N ASN A 184 17.63 -1.90 -18.07
CA ASN A 184 17.06 -1.31 -19.28
C ASN A 184 18.11 -1.26 -20.41
N ASP A 185 17.71 -0.84 -21.61
CA ASP A 185 18.56 -0.74 -22.79
C ASP A 185 19.75 0.23 -22.61
N LYS A 186 19.69 1.14 -21.66
CA LYS A 186 20.76 2.07 -21.28
C LYS A 186 21.69 1.52 -20.19
N ARG A 187 21.60 0.23 -19.87
CA ARG A 187 22.35 -0.44 -18.79
C ARG A 187 22.10 0.19 -17.41
N GLN A 188 20.90 0.66 -17.17
CA GLN A 188 20.48 1.19 -15.88
C GLN A 188 19.47 0.26 -15.23
N ILE A 189 19.54 0.12 -13.91
CA ILE A 189 18.55 -0.64 -13.17
C ILE A 189 17.30 0.21 -12.96
N THR A 190 16.17 -0.31 -13.42
CA THR A 190 14.84 0.33 -13.35
C THR A 190 13.81 -0.61 -12.72
N LEU A 191 12.70 -0.06 -12.27
CA LEU A 191 11.56 -0.86 -11.85
C LEU A 191 10.98 -1.59 -13.07
N ALA A 192 10.74 -2.87 -12.89
CA ALA A 192 10.13 -3.73 -13.91
C ALA A 192 8.69 -4.08 -13.59
N ASP A 193 8.41 -4.26 -12.30
CA ASP A 193 7.09 -4.66 -11.81
C ASP A 193 6.96 -4.43 -10.31
N ILE A 194 5.72 -4.45 -9.82
CA ILE A 194 5.36 -4.52 -8.41
C ILE A 194 4.49 -5.77 -8.24
N ILE A 195 4.98 -6.75 -7.49
CA ILE A 195 4.35 -8.06 -7.34
C ILE A 195 3.87 -8.30 -5.92
N ASP A 196 2.83 -9.10 -5.78
CA ASP A 196 2.31 -9.48 -4.47
C ASP A 196 3.33 -10.30 -3.67
N GLU A 197 3.23 -10.28 -2.34
CA GLU A 197 4.20 -10.87 -1.40
C GLU A 197 4.57 -12.33 -1.74
N LYS A 198 3.58 -13.14 -2.15
CA LYS A 198 3.77 -14.55 -2.47
C LYS A 198 4.16 -14.82 -3.92
N SER A 199 4.20 -13.80 -4.77
CA SER A 199 4.53 -13.93 -6.18
C SER A 199 6.04 -13.89 -6.40
N SER A 200 6.50 -14.40 -7.53
CA SER A 200 7.89 -14.32 -7.96
C SER A 200 8.02 -13.32 -9.09
N CYS A 201 9.15 -12.63 -9.14
CA CYS A 201 9.48 -11.76 -10.27
C CYS A 201 9.53 -12.57 -11.58
N SER A 202 9.15 -11.94 -12.68
CA SER A 202 9.17 -12.54 -14.00
C SER A 202 10.61 -12.85 -14.46
N LYS A 203 10.77 -13.62 -15.56
CA LYS A 203 12.07 -13.97 -16.08
C LYS A 203 12.94 -12.71 -16.33
N ASN A 204 14.20 -12.78 -15.93
CA ASN A 204 15.19 -11.69 -16.04
C ASN A 204 14.84 -10.43 -15.20
N THR A 205 14.02 -10.59 -14.18
CA THR A 205 13.79 -9.56 -13.19
C THR A 205 14.03 -10.11 -11.77
N TYR A 206 14.43 -9.27 -10.83
CA TYR A 206 14.91 -9.67 -9.51
C TYR A 206 14.32 -8.80 -8.42
N ARG A 207 13.98 -9.39 -7.26
CA ARG A 207 13.56 -8.61 -6.07
C ARG A 207 14.68 -7.74 -5.51
N ASP A 208 15.93 -8.11 -5.78
CA ASP A 208 17.12 -7.41 -5.34
C ASP A 208 17.74 -6.65 -6.52
N ALA A 209 17.89 -5.34 -6.40
CA ALA A 209 18.49 -4.50 -7.45
C ALA A 209 19.98 -4.83 -7.68
N GLU A 210 20.71 -5.26 -6.62
CA GLU A 210 22.10 -5.70 -6.76
C GLU A 210 22.21 -6.94 -7.64
N LYS A 211 21.31 -7.92 -7.48
CA LYS A 211 21.26 -9.11 -8.35
C LYS A 211 20.96 -8.76 -9.80
N ALA A 212 20.15 -7.74 -10.04
CA ALA A 212 19.92 -7.24 -11.39
C ALA A 212 21.19 -6.64 -12.00
N LEU A 213 22.05 -6.00 -11.19
CA LEU A 213 23.37 -5.49 -11.59
C LEU A 213 24.38 -6.61 -11.84
N GLU A 214 24.45 -7.62 -10.97
CA GLU A 214 25.39 -8.75 -11.10
C GLU A 214 25.15 -9.58 -12.37
N ASN A 215 23.90 -9.67 -12.82
CA ASN A 215 23.52 -10.34 -14.05
C ASN A 215 23.67 -9.45 -15.30
N MET A 216 24.21 -8.23 -15.17
CA MET A 216 24.69 -7.46 -16.30
C MET A 216 25.73 -8.29 -17.05
N ASN A 217 25.37 -8.79 -18.21
CA ASN A 217 26.27 -9.61 -19.02
C ASN A 217 27.32 -8.70 -19.65
N TYR A 218 28.47 -8.54 -19.00
CA TYR A 218 29.62 -7.76 -19.51
C TYR A 218 30.17 -8.28 -20.84
N PHE A 219 29.71 -9.45 -21.28
CA PHE A 219 30.14 -10.13 -22.52
C PHE A 219 29.23 -9.91 -23.73
N LYS A 220 28.17 -9.10 -23.60
CA LYS A 220 27.41 -8.62 -24.77
C LYS A 220 28.07 -7.34 -25.31
N LEU A 221 29.23 -7.50 -25.92
CA LEU A 221 29.81 -6.54 -26.85
C LEU A 221 29.22 -6.73 -28.24
#